data_489816131c4fa33fc047191d9a320991
#
_entry.id   489816131c4fa33fc047191d9a320991
#
_cell.length_a   1.000
_cell.length_b   1.000
_cell.length_c   1.000
_cell.angle_alpha   90.00
_cell.angle_beta   90.00
_cell.angle_gamma   90.00
#
_symmetry.space_group_name_H-M   'P 1'
#
loop_
_entity.id
_entity.type
_entity.pdbx_description
1 polymer ?
#
loop_
_entity_poly.entity_id
_entity_poly.type
_entity_poly.pdbx_seq_one_letter_code
_entity_poly.pdbx_strand_id
1 'polypeptide(L)'
;PKHTKVVRNLALAYFDKKEDFLSAKACMEIALMNKPDDSRLLLEYQQILKNMNCSPRVRLNIYEKYNDLMLMRDDCVLDKITLKCMVEEYKEAIEIAKSRHFHIYEGGEGKLTKLHAWMHVLYGNELRGQGKTAEAEKTYKDGINMPASYGEAKTFFNQEAHIYYYLGELTGNTSYYEEASVYKAAVSELSLFRALALRKLHNFRDALNVLKEMIDTADNLIKNCDLRTYYGVGSPSPMPCESDIVKMNLTNGYILKAYALLGLGKFNLADSYIKKAEEIDTYDFRIIAYHKISSDISSL
;
A
#
# COMPACT_ATOMS: atom_id res chain seq x y z
N PRO A 1 12.30 19.89 28.24
CA PRO A 1 11.09 19.90 29.07
C PRO A 1 10.73 18.47 29.49
N LYS A 2 10.46 18.26 30.78
CA LYS A 2 10.13 16.93 31.33
C LYS A 2 8.68 16.52 31.06
N HIS A 3 7.86 17.37 30.42
CA HIS A 3 6.43 17.10 30.19
C HIS A 3 6.19 16.54 28.79
N THR A 4 6.12 15.23 28.67
CA THR A 4 5.92 14.48 27.42
C THR A 4 4.75 15.01 26.58
N LYS A 5 3.59 15.28 27.19
CA LYS A 5 2.41 15.82 26.47
C LYS A 5 2.70 17.18 25.83
N VAL A 6 3.44 18.06 26.50
CA VAL A 6 3.79 19.39 25.96
C VAL A 6 4.74 19.23 24.79
N VAL A 7 5.76 18.38 24.92
CA VAL A 7 6.76 18.14 23.86
C VAL A 7 6.11 17.49 22.65
N ARG A 8 5.22 16.50 22.85
CA ARG A 8 4.43 15.89 21.78
C ARG A 8 3.57 16.91 21.04
N ASN A 9 2.82 17.75 21.80
CA ASN A 9 1.97 18.76 21.18
C ASN A 9 2.80 19.82 20.42
N LEU A 10 4.00 20.13 20.88
CA LEU A 10 4.94 20.98 20.16
C LEU A 10 5.41 20.32 18.86
N ALA A 11 5.70 19.01 18.87
CA ALA A 11 6.03 18.26 17.66
C ALA A 11 4.90 18.36 16.61
N LEU A 12 3.64 18.14 17.03
CA LEU A 12 2.49 18.27 16.14
C LEU A 12 2.31 19.70 15.61
N ALA A 13 2.55 20.72 16.45
CA ALA A 13 2.48 22.11 16.01
C ALA A 13 3.56 22.46 14.98
N TYR A 14 4.78 21.95 15.14
CA TYR A 14 5.82 22.09 14.12
C TYR A 14 5.43 21.40 12.83
N PHE A 15 4.87 20.20 12.90
CA PHE A 15 4.43 19.45 11.74
C PHE A 15 3.26 20.17 11.01
N ASP A 16 2.14 20.40 11.71
CA ASP A 16 0.89 20.84 11.08
C ASP A 16 0.84 22.34 10.76
N LYS A 17 1.55 23.18 11.53
CA LYS A 17 1.42 24.65 11.42
C LYS A 17 2.66 25.33 10.83
N LYS A 18 3.80 24.69 10.91
CA LYS A 18 5.07 25.27 10.48
C LYS A 18 5.71 24.49 9.32
N GLU A 19 5.24 23.28 9.07
CA GLU A 19 5.87 22.33 8.12
C GLU A 19 7.37 22.12 8.42
N ASP A 20 7.75 22.35 9.68
CA ASP A 20 9.11 22.13 10.17
C ASP A 20 9.25 20.69 10.68
N PHE A 21 9.45 19.78 9.73
CA PHE A 21 9.54 18.35 10.02
C PHE A 21 10.77 17.97 10.85
N LEU A 22 11.86 18.72 10.75
CA LEU A 22 13.07 18.47 11.55
C LEU A 22 12.83 18.77 13.01
N SER A 23 12.23 19.91 13.33
CA SER A 23 11.84 20.25 14.70
C SER A 23 10.75 19.32 15.24
N ALA A 24 9.78 18.94 14.40
CA ALA A 24 8.75 17.96 14.75
C ALA A 24 9.39 16.61 15.14
N LYS A 25 10.31 16.10 14.32
CA LYS A 25 11.08 14.87 14.58
C LYS A 25 11.84 14.95 15.90
N ALA A 26 12.62 16.01 16.11
CA ALA A 26 13.42 16.19 17.32
C ALA A 26 12.55 16.24 18.59
N CYS A 27 11.44 16.95 18.55
CA CYS A 27 10.48 16.98 19.65
C CYS A 27 9.87 15.59 19.93
N MET A 28 9.52 14.82 18.88
CA MET A 28 8.96 13.50 19.08
C MET A 28 9.97 12.49 19.65
N GLU A 29 11.25 12.59 19.27
CA GLU A 29 12.35 11.81 19.86
C GLU A 29 12.49 12.09 21.36
N ILE A 30 12.43 13.37 21.76
CA ILE A 30 12.45 13.77 23.18
C ILE A 30 11.21 13.20 23.91
N ALA A 31 10.02 13.24 23.28
CA ALA A 31 8.81 12.70 23.88
C ALA A 31 8.92 11.19 24.11
N LEU A 32 9.44 10.43 23.15
CA LEU A 32 9.72 9.00 23.26
C LEU A 32 10.77 8.68 24.33
N MET A 33 11.82 9.48 24.44
CA MET A 33 12.82 9.31 25.52
C MET A 33 12.22 9.56 26.91
N ASN A 34 11.33 10.55 27.04
CA ASN A 34 10.68 10.87 28.31
C ASN A 34 9.61 9.84 28.72
N LYS A 35 9.00 9.14 27.75
CA LYS A 35 7.96 8.14 27.98
C LYS A 35 8.10 6.99 26.99
N PRO A 36 9.05 6.07 27.24
CA PRO A 36 9.39 4.97 26.32
C PRO A 36 8.35 3.84 26.28
N ASP A 37 7.29 3.92 27.08
CA ASP A 37 6.17 2.96 27.15
C ASP A 37 4.90 3.44 26.43
N ASP A 38 4.96 4.57 25.73
CA ASP A 38 3.79 5.13 25.02
C ASP A 38 3.82 4.78 23.53
N SER A 39 3.12 3.72 23.15
CA SER A 39 3.06 3.23 21.77
C SER A 39 2.44 4.22 20.77
N ARG A 40 1.64 5.18 21.24
CA ARG A 40 1.10 6.25 20.40
C ARG A 40 2.20 7.19 19.90
N LEU A 41 3.18 7.49 20.75
CA LEU A 41 4.32 8.34 20.36
C LEU A 41 5.14 7.68 19.24
N LEU A 42 5.28 6.35 19.29
CA LEU A 42 5.96 5.60 18.22
C LEU A 42 5.22 5.68 16.90
N LEU A 43 3.89 5.52 16.91
CA LEU A 43 3.06 5.68 15.71
C LEU A 43 3.21 7.07 15.10
N GLU A 44 3.05 8.12 15.91
CA GLU A 44 3.16 9.51 15.47
C GLU A 44 4.58 9.84 14.97
N TYR A 45 5.60 9.29 15.61
CA TYR A 45 6.98 9.41 15.13
C TYR A 45 7.17 8.77 13.74
N GLN A 46 6.63 7.58 13.52
CA GLN A 46 6.67 6.92 12.22
C GLN A 46 5.91 7.70 11.13
N GLN A 47 4.81 8.36 11.48
CA GLN A 47 4.08 9.24 10.56
C GLN A 47 4.91 10.46 10.16
N ILE A 48 5.61 11.08 11.11
CA ILE A 48 6.54 12.18 10.82
C ILE A 48 7.65 11.69 9.88
N LEU A 49 8.28 10.56 10.17
CA LEU A 49 9.34 9.99 9.34
C LEU A 49 8.85 9.66 7.92
N LYS A 50 7.63 9.14 7.79
CA LYS A 50 7.00 8.90 6.49
C LYS A 50 6.86 10.18 5.69
N ASN A 51 6.31 11.24 6.30
CA ASN A 51 6.14 12.55 5.63
C ASN A 51 7.47 13.24 5.31
N MET A 52 8.57 12.87 5.99
CA MET A 52 9.93 13.29 5.66
C MET A 52 10.56 12.48 4.52
N ASN A 53 9.83 11.59 3.89
CA ASN A 53 10.35 10.62 2.91
C ASN A 53 11.57 9.84 3.45
N CYS A 54 11.57 9.46 4.74
CA CYS A 54 12.59 8.59 5.29
C CYS A 54 12.47 7.19 4.69
N SER A 55 13.62 6.61 4.31
CA SER A 55 13.62 5.31 3.63
C SER A 55 13.00 4.20 4.49
N PRO A 56 12.37 3.19 3.87
CA PRO A 56 11.77 2.06 4.58
C PRO A 56 12.74 1.38 5.56
N ARG A 57 14.03 1.25 5.19
CA ARG A 57 15.05 0.64 6.05
C ARG A 57 15.30 1.47 7.32
N VAL A 58 15.37 2.79 7.22
CA VAL A 58 15.53 3.68 8.37
C VAL A 58 14.33 3.54 9.32
N ARG A 59 13.12 3.50 8.77
CA ARG A 59 11.88 3.33 9.53
C ARG A 59 11.80 1.96 10.21
N LEU A 60 12.22 0.89 9.53
CA LEU A 60 12.32 -0.45 10.10
C LEU A 60 13.28 -0.50 11.29
N ASN A 61 14.46 0.11 11.20
CA ASN A 61 15.42 0.16 12.31
C ASN A 61 14.83 0.82 13.57
N ILE A 62 13.93 1.80 13.38
CA ILE A 62 13.20 2.41 14.52
C ILE A 62 12.23 1.40 15.15
N TYR A 63 11.49 0.63 14.32
CA TYR A 63 10.61 -0.43 14.84
C TYR A 63 11.39 -1.55 15.53
N GLU A 64 12.56 -1.91 15.05
CA GLU A 64 13.43 -2.89 15.71
C GLU A 64 13.91 -2.37 17.07
N LYS A 65 14.33 -1.12 17.14
CA LYS A 65 14.74 -0.46 18.40
C LYS A 65 13.61 -0.42 19.44
N TYR A 66 12.36 -0.24 19.01
CA TYR A 66 11.18 -0.12 19.87
C TYR A 66 10.22 -1.30 19.67
N ASN A 67 10.75 -2.52 19.50
CA ASN A 67 9.97 -3.69 19.11
C ASN A 67 8.79 -3.98 20.05
N ASP A 68 9.01 -3.97 21.37
CA ASP A 68 7.95 -4.26 22.35
C ASP A 68 6.83 -3.21 22.30
N LEU A 69 7.21 -1.95 22.12
CA LEU A 69 6.28 -0.85 21.97
C LEU A 69 5.47 -0.94 20.68
N MET A 70 6.12 -1.31 19.58
CA MET A 70 5.50 -1.55 18.28
C MET A 70 4.46 -2.67 18.36
N LEU A 71 4.77 -3.77 19.06
CA LEU A 71 3.84 -4.90 19.23
C LEU A 71 2.58 -4.57 20.02
N MET A 72 2.53 -3.46 20.73
CA MET A 72 1.34 -3.00 21.46
C MET A 72 0.24 -2.46 20.54
N ARG A 73 0.52 -2.23 19.22
CA ARG A 73 -0.41 -1.57 18.28
C ARG A 73 -0.45 -2.28 16.94
N ASP A 74 -1.65 -2.63 16.49
CA ASP A 74 -1.87 -3.28 15.20
C ASP A 74 -1.51 -2.38 14.02
N ASP A 75 -1.74 -1.07 14.11
CA ASP A 75 -1.37 -0.12 13.08
C ASP A 75 0.17 0.01 12.90
N CYS A 76 0.94 -0.06 13.98
CA CYS A 76 2.40 -0.10 13.92
C CYS A 76 2.91 -1.41 13.32
N VAL A 77 2.30 -2.55 13.67
CA VAL A 77 2.66 -3.85 13.11
C VAL A 77 2.34 -3.90 11.61
N LEU A 78 1.18 -3.37 11.22
CA LEU A 78 0.79 -3.28 9.79
C LEU A 78 1.75 -2.40 9.00
N ASP A 79 2.17 -1.27 9.55
CA ASP A 79 3.17 -0.41 8.92
C ASP A 79 4.53 -1.12 8.80
N LYS A 80 4.96 -1.86 9.83
CA LYS A 80 6.19 -2.70 9.77
C LYS A 80 6.10 -3.75 8.67
N ILE A 81 4.96 -4.45 8.54
CA ILE A 81 4.74 -5.43 7.46
C ILE A 81 4.84 -4.75 6.09
N THR A 82 4.22 -3.57 5.95
CA THR A 82 4.30 -2.78 4.71
C THR A 82 5.75 -2.42 4.37
N LEU A 83 6.51 -1.93 5.35
CA LEU A 83 7.92 -1.59 5.18
C LEU A 83 8.79 -2.81 4.82
N LYS A 84 8.50 -3.99 5.42
CA LYS A 84 9.15 -5.26 5.06
C LYS A 84 8.92 -5.62 3.59
N CYS A 85 7.68 -5.46 3.10
CA CYS A 85 7.37 -5.66 1.69
C CYS A 85 8.13 -4.67 0.79
N MET A 86 8.27 -3.41 1.23
CA MET A 86 9.01 -2.39 0.48
C MET A 86 10.50 -2.67 0.35
N VAL A 87 11.10 -3.41 1.28
CA VAL A 87 12.52 -3.82 1.24
C VAL A 87 12.70 -5.28 0.81
N GLU A 88 11.68 -5.86 0.19
CA GLU A 88 11.68 -7.21 -0.39
C GLU A 88 11.81 -8.36 0.62
N GLU A 89 11.58 -8.11 1.88
CA GLU A 89 11.55 -9.12 2.95
C GLU A 89 10.15 -9.77 3.06
N TYR A 90 9.63 -10.27 1.91
CA TYR A 90 8.25 -10.73 1.78
C TYR A 90 7.90 -11.91 2.68
N LYS A 91 8.82 -12.88 2.77
CA LYS A 91 8.63 -14.07 3.62
C LYS A 91 8.44 -13.69 5.07
N GLU A 92 9.29 -12.81 5.59
CA GLU A 92 9.18 -12.32 6.97
C GLU A 92 7.89 -11.50 7.17
N ALA A 93 7.51 -10.68 6.19
CA ALA A 93 6.26 -9.93 6.23
C ALA A 93 5.05 -10.86 6.39
N ILE A 94 5.00 -11.97 5.62
CA ILE A 94 3.96 -12.99 5.69
C ILE A 94 3.97 -13.70 7.06
N GLU A 95 5.15 -14.05 7.58
CA GLU A 95 5.30 -14.70 8.89
C GLU A 95 4.80 -13.79 10.03
N ILE A 96 5.16 -12.51 10.03
CA ILE A 96 4.68 -11.53 11.02
C ILE A 96 3.16 -11.41 10.94
N ALA A 97 2.59 -11.27 9.73
CA ALA A 97 1.15 -11.16 9.55
C ALA A 97 0.39 -12.40 10.06
N LYS A 98 0.89 -13.62 9.77
CA LYS A 98 0.27 -14.88 10.19
C LYS A 98 0.39 -15.16 11.69
N SER A 99 1.43 -14.66 12.34
CA SER A 99 1.71 -14.92 13.76
C SER A 99 0.87 -14.09 14.73
N ARG A 100 0.13 -13.08 14.23
CA ARG A 100 -0.60 -12.12 15.05
C ARG A 100 -2.10 -12.23 14.86
N HIS A 101 -2.85 -12.06 15.96
CA HIS A 101 -4.26 -11.74 15.92
C HIS A 101 -4.44 -10.22 15.84
N PHE A 102 -5.04 -9.74 14.73
CA PHE A 102 -5.29 -8.33 14.53
C PHE A 102 -6.70 -7.95 15.00
N HIS A 103 -6.85 -6.72 15.47
CA HIS A 103 -8.13 -6.13 15.78
C HIS A 103 -8.42 -5.05 14.75
N ILE A 104 -9.59 -5.09 14.16
CA ILE A 104 -10.04 -4.06 13.23
C ILE A 104 -10.14 -2.74 14.00
N TYR A 105 -9.54 -1.71 13.43
CA TYR A 105 -9.62 -0.35 13.97
C TYR A 105 -10.18 0.60 12.91
N GLU A 106 -10.85 1.64 13.34
CA GLU A 106 -11.47 2.63 12.46
C GLU A 106 -10.43 3.26 11.52
N GLY A 107 -10.70 3.20 10.21
CA GLY A 107 -9.76 3.64 9.15
C GLY A 107 -8.64 2.65 8.82
N GLY A 108 -8.67 1.45 9.41
CA GLY A 108 -7.76 0.34 9.11
C GLY A 108 -8.36 -0.75 8.25
N GLU A 109 -9.67 -0.71 8.03
CA GLU A 109 -10.44 -1.72 7.32
C GLU A 109 -9.89 -1.95 5.90
N GLY A 110 -9.73 -3.20 5.54
CA GLY A 110 -9.23 -3.62 4.23
C GLY A 110 -7.74 -3.40 3.98
N LYS A 111 -7.01 -2.71 4.86
CA LYS A 111 -5.57 -2.46 4.66
C LYS A 111 -4.74 -3.72 4.75
N LEU A 112 -4.98 -4.52 5.80
CA LEU A 112 -4.25 -5.78 5.99
C LEU A 112 -4.59 -6.79 4.90
N THR A 113 -5.86 -6.91 4.52
CA THR A 113 -6.33 -7.84 3.49
C THR A 113 -5.75 -7.49 2.12
N LYS A 114 -5.71 -6.20 1.77
CA LYS A 114 -5.06 -5.72 0.55
C LYS A 114 -3.55 -5.99 0.56
N LEU A 115 -2.89 -5.72 1.68
CA LEU A 115 -1.46 -5.99 1.83
C LEU A 115 -1.16 -7.50 1.78
N HIS A 116 -2.04 -8.35 2.37
CA HIS A 116 -1.92 -9.80 2.30
C HIS A 116 -1.87 -10.30 0.85
N ALA A 117 -2.78 -9.84 0.01
CA ALA A 117 -2.79 -10.19 -1.40
C ALA A 117 -1.51 -9.73 -2.11
N TRP A 118 -1.09 -8.49 -1.90
CA TRP A 118 0.12 -7.95 -2.51
C TRP A 118 1.41 -8.66 -2.08
N MET A 119 1.60 -8.91 -0.78
CA MET A 119 2.83 -9.59 -0.33
C MET A 119 2.95 -11.01 -0.87
N HIS A 120 1.84 -11.73 -1.07
CA HIS A 120 1.86 -13.04 -1.70
C HIS A 120 2.12 -12.97 -3.21
N VAL A 121 1.61 -11.93 -3.90
CA VAL A 121 1.92 -11.70 -5.32
C VAL A 121 3.40 -11.38 -5.50
N LEU A 122 3.94 -10.44 -4.72
CA LEU A 122 5.33 -10.02 -4.86
C LEU A 122 6.30 -11.17 -4.51
N TYR A 123 6.02 -11.93 -3.45
CA TYR A 123 6.81 -13.11 -3.10
C TYR A 123 6.68 -14.23 -4.14
N GLY A 124 5.47 -14.48 -4.63
CA GLY A 124 5.25 -15.44 -5.72
C GLY A 124 5.99 -15.07 -7.00
N ASN A 125 6.02 -13.78 -7.36
CA ASN A 125 6.79 -13.28 -8.51
C ASN A 125 8.30 -13.48 -8.31
N GLU A 126 8.81 -13.23 -7.11
CA GLU A 126 10.22 -13.51 -6.77
C GLU A 126 10.55 -15.00 -6.94
N LEU A 127 9.74 -15.88 -6.36
CA LEU A 127 9.91 -17.34 -6.48
C LEU A 127 9.82 -17.81 -7.95
N ARG A 128 8.90 -17.25 -8.71
CA ARG A 128 8.77 -17.51 -10.16
C ARG A 128 10.05 -17.09 -10.91
N GLY A 129 10.57 -15.91 -10.61
CA GLY A 129 11.83 -15.43 -11.18
C GLY A 129 13.05 -16.31 -10.84
N GLN A 130 13.01 -17.00 -9.69
CA GLN A 130 14.00 -18.00 -9.26
C GLN A 130 13.77 -19.39 -9.88
N GLY A 131 12.75 -19.59 -10.72
CA GLY A 131 12.39 -20.88 -11.31
C GLY A 131 11.67 -21.84 -10.34
N LYS A 132 11.27 -21.37 -9.15
CA LYS A 132 10.57 -22.16 -8.12
C LYS A 132 9.06 -22.17 -8.36
N THR A 133 8.64 -22.75 -9.49
CA THR A 133 7.26 -22.67 -9.99
C THR A 133 6.23 -23.22 -8.99
N ALA A 134 6.50 -24.38 -8.38
CA ALA A 134 5.58 -25.01 -7.42
C ALA A 134 5.41 -24.18 -6.14
N GLU A 135 6.51 -23.58 -5.65
CA GLU A 135 6.48 -22.70 -4.48
C GLU A 135 5.74 -21.39 -4.80
N ALA A 136 5.96 -20.83 -6.01
CA ALA A 136 5.26 -19.65 -6.48
C ALA A 136 3.75 -19.88 -6.56
N GLU A 137 3.31 -21.00 -7.16
CA GLU A 137 1.89 -21.36 -7.25
C GLU A 137 1.25 -21.51 -5.87
N LYS A 138 1.93 -22.20 -4.95
CA LYS A 138 1.47 -22.33 -3.57
C LYS A 138 1.35 -20.95 -2.90
N THR A 139 2.34 -20.10 -3.08
CA THR A 139 2.35 -18.74 -2.49
C THR A 139 1.18 -17.90 -3.00
N TYR A 140 0.90 -17.90 -4.31
CA TYR A 140 -0.27 -17.22 -4.84
C TYR A 140 -1.58 -17.77 -4.26
N LYS A 141 -1.73 -19.11 -4.19
CA LYS A 141 -2.92 -19.74 -3.59
C LYS A 141 -3.10 -19.41 -2.12
N ASP A 142 -2.00 -19.34 -1.36
CA ASP A 142 -2.03 -18.92 0.04
C ASP A 142 -2.53 -17.47 0.18
N GLY A 143 -2.23 -16.60 -0.79
CA GLY A 143 -2.70 -15.23 -0.84
C GLY A 143 -4.22 -15.06 -1.06
N ILE A 144 -4.90 -16.08 -1.63
CA ILE A 144 -6.36 -16.10 -1.74
C ILE A 144 -7.01 -16.42 -0.40
N ASN A 145 -6.33 -17.17 0.45
CA ASN A 145 -6.83 -17.69 1.71
C ASN A 145 -6.44 -16.75 2.86
N MET A 146 -7.41 -15.95 3.30
CA MET A 146 -7.17 -15.00 4.38
C MET A 146 -7.21 -15.69 5.75
N PRO A 147 -6.18 -15.55 6.60
CA PRO A 147 -6.19 -16.09 7.94
C PRO A 147 -7.30 -15.48 8.80
N ALA A 148 -8.02 -16.33 9.57
CA ALA A 148 -9.03 -15.85 10.52
C ALA A 148 -8.44 -14.92 11.59
N SER A 149 -7.15 -15.02 11.87
CA SER A 149 -6.41 -14.16 12.80
C SER A 149 -6.36 -12.68 12.37
N TYR A 150 -6.71 -12.37 11.13
CA TYR A 150 -6.76 -10.97 10.66
C TYR A 150 -7.96 -10.19 11.22
N GLY A 151 -8.96 -10.88 11.80
CA GLY A 151 -10.15 -10.24 12.38
C GLY A 151 -11.08 -9.64 11.32
N GLU A 152 -10.76 -9.75 10.05
CA GLU A 152 -11.58 -9.28 8.93
C GLU A 152 -12.08 -10.47 8.11
N ALA A 153 -13.37 -10.40 7.71
CA ALA A 153 -13.89 -11.27 6.67
C ALA A 153 -13.50 -10.73 5.28
N LYS A 154 -13.51 -11.59 4.27
CA LYS A 154 -13.48 -11.13 2.87
C LYS A 154 -14.63 -10.14 2.67
N THR A 155 -14.30 -8.92 2.31
CA THR A 155 -15.30 -7.90 1.99
C THR A 155 -15.92 -8.17 0.61
N PHE A 156 -17.05 -7.49 0.31
CA PHE A 156 -17.65 -7.50 -1.03
C PHE A 156 -16.68 -7.03 -2.13
N PHE A 157 -15.60 -6.40 -1.76
CA PHE A 157 -14.57 -5.90 -2.65
C PHE A 157 -13.47 -6.95 -2.73
N ASN A 158 -13.56 -7.83 -3.73
CA ASN A 158 -12.51 -8.78 -4.04
C ASN A 158 -11.20 -8.02 -4.32
N GLN A 159 -10.17 -8.28 -3.53
CA GLN A 159 -8.86 -7.64 -3.68
C GLN A 159 -7.80 -8.59 -4.25
N GLU A 160 -8.21 -9.62 -4.96
CA GLU A 160 -7.38 -10.76 -5.38
C GLU A 160 -7.15 -10.81 -6.89
N ALA A 161 -7.62 -9.81 -7.66
CA ALA A 161 -7.52 -9.81 -9.12
C ALA A 161 -6.08 -10.06 -9.63
N HIS A 162 -5.09 -9.49 -8.97
CA HIS A 162 -3.68 -9.66 -9.32
C HIS A 162 -3.16 -11.07 -8.99
N ILE A 163 -3.64 -11.71 -7.92
CA ILE A 163 -3.30 -13.10 -7.60
C ILE A 163 -3.80 -14.03 -8.69
N TYR A 164 -5.08 -13.92 -9.05
CA TYR A 164 -5.68 -14.74 -10.09
C TYR A 164 -5.00 -14.51 -11.46
N TYR A 165 -4.67 -13.26 -11.78
CA TYR A 165 -3.93 -12.97 -13.00
C TYR A 165 -2.58 -13.72 -13.03
N TYR A 166 -1.77 -13.63 -11.96
CA TYR A 166 -0.48 -14.30 -11.92
C TYR A 166 -0.58 -15.83 -11.83
N LEU A 167 -1.62 -16.38 -11.22
CA LEU A 167 -1.93 -17.83 -11.32
C LEU A 167 -2.22 -18.25 -12.74
N GLY A 168 -2.98 -17.46 -13.50
CA GLY A 168 -3.21 -17.69 -14.92
C GLY A 168 -1.91 -17.66 -15.73
N GLU A 169 -1.05 -16.67 -15.51
CA GLU A 169 0.26 -16.57 -16.18
C GLU A 169 1.20 -17.73 -15.84
N LEU A 170 1.14 -18.24 -14.61
CA LEU A 170 2.01 -19.33 -14.17
C LEU A 170 1.55 -20.70 -14.70
N THR A 171 0.23 -20.94 -14.69
CA THR A 171 -0.34 -22.28 -14.94
C THR A 171 -0.89 -22.46 -16.34
N GLY A 172 -1.16 -21.36 -17.06
CA GLY A 172 -1.89 -21.38 -18.34
C GLY A 172 -3.38 -21.70 -18.21
N ASN A 173 -3.91 -21.83 -16.97
CA ASN A 173 -5.33 -22.14 -16.75
C ASN A 173 -6.19 -20.90 -16.90
N THR A 174 -7.05 -20.88 -17.91
CA THR A 174 -7.91 -19.74 -18.25
C THR A 174 -8.94 -19.41 -17.17
N SER A 175 -9.34 -20.39 -16.33
CA SER A 175 -10.30 -20.12 -15.25
C SER A 175 -9.80 -19.04 -14.25
N TYR A 176 -8.49 -18.91 -14.07
CA TYR A 176 -7.94 -17.86 -13.23
C TYR A 176 -8.09 -16.45 -13.87
N TYR A 177 -8.02 -16.36 -15.20
CA TYR A 177 -8.32 -15.08 -15.87
C TYR A 177 -9.81 -14.73 -15.78
N GLU A 178 -10.70 -15.73 -15.82
CA GLU A 178 -12.13 -15.53 -15.61
C GLU A 178 -12.38 -14.94 -14.22
N GLU A 179 -11.79 -15.50 -13.17
CA GLU A 179 -11.87 -14.98 -11.80
C GLU A 179 -11.32 -13.54 -11.68
N ALA A 180 -10.16 -13.25 -12.28
CA ALA A 180 -9.60 -11.90 -12.28
C ALA A 180 -10.49 -10.90 -13.05
N SER A 181 -11.20 -11.35 -14.12
CA SER A 181 -12.00 -10.49 -15.00
C SER A 181 -13.29 -9.99 -14.35
N VAL A 182 -13.85 -10.73 -13.40
CA VAL A 182 -15.10 -10.37 -12.70
C VAL A 182 -14.90 -9.46 -11.50
N TYR A 183 -13.66 -9.04 -11.24
CA TYR A 183 -13.34 -8.11 -10.17
C TYR A 183 -14.17 -6.82 -10.23
N LYS A 184 -14.94 -6.53 -9.18
CA LYS A 184 -15.91 -5.42 -9.11
C LYS A 184 -15.64 -4.47 -7.92
N ALA A 185 -14.39 -4.19 -7.62
CA ALA A 185 -14.08 -3.18 -6.63
C ALA A 185 -14.10 -1.77 -7.23
N ALA A 186 -13.98 -0.77 -6.35
CA ALA A 186 -13.72 0.59 -6.79
C ALA A 186 -12.46 0.66 -7.66
N VAL A 187 -12.44 1.59 -8.60
CA VAL A 187 -11.29 1.78 -9.50
C VAL A 187 -10.02 2.03 -8.69
N SER A 188 -9.04 1.17 -8.92
CA SER A 188 -7.75 1.20 -8.24
C SER A 188 -6.65 0.63 -9.14
N GLU A 189 -5.42 0.55 -8.65
CA GLU A 189 -4.32 -0.10 -9.34
C GLU A 189 -4.61 -1.58 -9.66
N LEU A 190 -5.48 -2.24 -8.89
CA LEU A 190 -5.88 -3.64 -9.14
C LEU A 190 -6.76 -3.78 -10.39
N SER A 191 -7.40 -2.70 -10.85
CA SER A 191 -8.18 -2.70 -12.10
C SER A 191 -7.31 -3.00 -13.32
N LEU A 192 -5.99 -2.74 -13.26
CA LEU A 192 -5.04 -3.17 -14.28
C LEU A 192 -5.12 -4.67 -14.51
N PHE A 193 -5.09 -5.48 -13.46
CA PHE A 193 -5.07 -6.94 -13.57
C PHE A 193 -6.38 -7.50 -14.12
N ARG A 194 -7.51 -6.85 -13.81
CA ARG A 194 -8.79 -7.13 -14.48
C ARG A 194 -8.69 -6.87 -15.98
N ALA A 195 -8.13 -5.75 -16.40
CA ALA A 195 -7.98 -5.41 -17.82
C ALA A 195 -7.03 -6.40 -18.53
N LEU A 196 -5.93 -6.79 -17.89
CA LEU A 196 -4.98 -7.77 -18.43
C LEU A 196 -5.65 -9.16 -18.58
N ALA A 197 -6.41 -9.60 -17.59
CA ALA A 197 -7.16 -10.85 -17.65
C ALA A 197 -8.21 -10.84 -18.78
N LEU A 198 -8.96 -9.76 -18.94
CA LEU A 198 -9.89 -9.59 -20.06
C LEU A 198 -9.18 -9.68 -21.41
N ARG A 199 -7.97 -9.16 -21.54
CA ARG A 199 -7.16 -9.30 -22.77
C ARG A 199 -6.76 -10.76 -23.04
N LYS A 200 -6.36 -11.51 -21.99
CA LYS A 200 -6.08 -12.95 -22.10
C LYS A 200 -7.30 -13.78 -22.51
N LEU A 201 -8.49 -13.32 -22.14
CA LEU A 201 -9.78 -13.89 -22.56
C LEU A 201 -10.27 -13.35 -23.91
N HIS A 202 -9.45 -12.62 -24.67
CA HIS A 202 -9.79 -11.99 -25.94
C HIS A 202 -10.94 -10.96 -25.88
N ASN A 203 -11.30 -10.48 -24.68
CA ASN A 203 -12.31 -9.43 -24.49
C ASN A 203 -11.65 -8.04 -24.49
N PHE A 204 -11.13 -7.64 -25.64
CA PHE A 204 -10.34 -6.41 -25.80
C PHE A 204 -11.15 -5.14 -25.56
N ARG A 205 -12.45 -5.15 -25.90
CA ARG A 205 -13.33 -3.99 -25.71
C ARG A 205 -13.50 -3.66 -24.23
N ASP A 206 -13.80 -4.65 -23.41
CA ASP A 206 -14.01 -4.44 -21.99
C ASP A 206 -12.70 -4.14 -21.27
N ALA A 207 -11.58 -4.76 -21.68
CA ALA A 207 -10.27 -4.41 -21.20
C ALA A 207 -9.95 -2.91 -21.42
N LEU A 208 -10.22 -2.40 -22.63
CA LEU A 208 -10.01 -0.99 -22.95
C LEU A 208 -10.94 -0.07 -22.14
N ASN A 209 -12.20 -0.47 -21.92
CA ASN A 209 -13.15 0.28 -21.10
C ASN A 209 -12.64 0.42 -19.64
N VAL A 210 -12.12 -0.66 -19.05
CA VAL A 210 -11.54 -0.62 -17.69
C VAL A 210 -10.36 0.34 -17.62
N LEU A 211 -9.43 0.26 -18.58
CA LEU A 211 -8.25 1.15 -18.59
C LEU A 211 -8.63 2.61 -18.83
N LYS A 212 -9.66 2.87 -19.63
CA LYS A 212 -10.20 4.22 -19.82
C LYS A 212 -10.83 4.75 -18.55
N GLU A 213 -11.64 3.97 -17.85
CA GLU A 213 -12.23 4.35 -16.56
C GLU A 213 -11.14 4.69 -15.52
N MET A 214 -10.03 3.93 -15.49
CA MET A 214 -8.88 4.25 -14.64
C MET A 214 -8.27 5.62 -15.00
N ILE A 215 -8.12 5.94 -16.29
CA ILE A 215 -7.59 7.22 -16.75
C ILE A 215 -8.53 8.36 -16.37
N ASP A 216 -9.82 8.22 -16.64
CA ASP A 216 -10.83 9.24 -16.35
C ASP A 216 -10.89 9.52 -14.84
N THR A 217 -10.82 8.47 -14.01
CA THR A 217 -10.74 8.60 -12.54
C THR A 217 -9.46 9.30 -12.10
N ALA A 218 -8.32 8.93 -12.67
CA ALA A 218 -7.04 9.55 -12.37
C ALA A 218 -7.01 11.03 -12.75
N ASP A 219 -7.52 11.38 -13.93
CA ASP A 219 -7.58 12.76 -14.40
C ASP A 219 -8.50 13.63 -13.53
N ASN A 220 -9.60 13.03 -13.04
CA ASN A 220 -10.48 13.71 -12.09
C ASN A 220 -9.78 13.98 -10.74
N LEU A 221 -9.03 13.00 -10.21
CA LEU A 221 -8.25 13.17 -8.97
C LEU A 221 -7.17 14.25 -9.11
N ILE A 222 -6.48 14.30 -10.26
CA ILE A 222 -5.45 15.31 -10.54
C ILE A 222 -6.06 16.68 -10.69
N LYS A 223 -7.16 16.78 -11.43
CA LYS A 223 -7.85 18.07 -11.69
C LYS A 223 -8.47 18.67 -10.44
N ASN A 224 -9.02 17.83 -9.57
CA ASN A 224 -9.76 18.23 -8.37
C ASN A 224 -9.00 17.80 -7.11
N CYS A 225 -7.68 17.98 -7.10
CA CYS A 225 -6.81 17.45 -6.05
C CYS A 225 -7.04 18.11 -4.67
N ASP A 226 -7.65 19.28 -4.61
CA ASP A 226 -8.02 20.02 -3.39
C ASP A 226 -9.34 19.53 -2.76
N LEU A 227 -10.14 18.74 -3.48
CA LEU A 227 -11.40 18.24 -2.96
C LEU A 227 -11.17 17.15 -1.92
N ARG A 228 -11.75 17.35 -0.74
CA ARG A 228 -11.82 16.32 0.30
C ARG A 228 -12.94 15.35 -0.01
N THR A 229 -12.63 14.08 -0.04
CA THR A 229 -13.66 13.04 -0.04
C THR A 229 -14.33 13.03 1.33
N TYR A 230 -15.64 13.24 1.38
CA TYR A 230 -16.41 13.16 2.62
C TYR A 230 -16.70 11.68 2.91
N TYR A 231 -16.14 11.20 3.99
CA TYR A 231 -16.47 9.89 4.54
C TYR A 231 -17.52 10.07 5.61
N GLY A 232 -18.74 10.04 5.35
CA GLY A 232 -19.92 10.12 6.20
C GLY A 232 -19.78 10.11 7.74
N VAL A 233 -20.81 9.72 8.43
CA VAL A 233 -20.80 9.53 9.89
C VAL A 233 -19.87 8.36 10.23
N GLY A 234 -18.91 8.58 11.12
CA GLY A 234 -17.90 7.58 11.47
C GLY A 234 -16.56 7.75 10.77
N SER A 235 -16.35 8.85 10.05
CA SER A 235 -15.00 9.20 9.59
C SER A 235 -14.04 9.20 10.77
N PRO A 236 -12.88 8.53 10.66
CA PRO A 236 -11.90 8.56 11.73
C PRO A 236 -11.51 10.00 12.03
N SER A 237 -11.28 10.30 13.28
CA SER A 237 -10.65 11.57 13.63
C SER A 237 -9.36 11.71 12.84
N PRO A 238 -9.07 12.91 12.29
CA PRO A 238 -7.83 13.12 11.54
C PRO A 238 -6.65 12.59 12.36
N MET A 239 -5.85 11.73 11.74
CA MET A 239 -4.64 11.27 12.40
C MET A 239 -3.70 12.44 12.58
N PRO A 240 -3.06 12.59 13.75
CA PRO A 240 -1.96 13.54 13.88
C PRO A 240 -0.92 13.27 12.79
N CYS A 241 -0.38 14.31 12.19
CA CYS A 241 0.57 14.21 11.07
C CYS A 241 -0.04 13.58 9.80
N GLU A 242 -1.28 13.90 9.50
CA GLU A 242 -1.93 13.46 8.27
C GLU A 242 -1.29 14.15 7.05
N SER A 243 -1.21 13.41 5.94
CA SER A 243 -0.70 13.95 4.68
C SER A 243 -1.61 15.06 4.14
N ASP A 244 -1.03 16.03 3.47
CA ASP A 244 -1.74 17.06 2.70
C ASP A 244 -2.67 16.40 1.68
N ILE A 245 -3.96 16.79 1.68
CA ILE A 245 -4.99 16.24 0.80
C ILE A 245 -4.63 16.42 -0.69
N VAL A 246 -4.02 17.55 -1.05
CA VAL A 246 -3.59 17.83 -2.42
C VAL A 246 -2.50 16.84 -2.83
N LYS A 247 -1.47 16.67 -2.00
CA LYS A 247 -0.40 15.70 -2.24
C LYS A 247 -0.94 14.29 -2.36
N MET A 248 -1.85 13.90 -1.47
CA MET A 248 -2.47 12.58 -1.48
C MET A 248 -3.28 12.33 -2.76
N ASN A 249 -4.12 13.25 -3.17
CA ASN A 249 -4.94 13.12 -4.38
C ASN A 249 -4.07 13.13 -5.65
N LEU A 250 -3.03 13.96 -5.72
CA LEU A 250 -2.08 13.96 -6.83
C LEU A 250 -1.33 12.64 -6.93
N THR A 251 -0.78 12.14 -5.81
CA THR A 251 -0.10 10.84 -5.77
C THR A 251 -1.03 9.72 -6.23
N ASN A 252 -2.25 9.66 -5.71
CA ASN A 252 -3.25 8.67 -6.11
C ASN A 252 -3.57 8.76 -7.60
N GLY A 253 -3.78 9.97 -8.13
CA GLY A 253 -4.07 10.19 -9.54
C GLY A 253 -2.92 9.79 -10.45
N TYR A 254 -1.68 10.17 -10.11
CA TYR A 254 -0.51 9.82 -10.91
C TYR A 254 -0.24 8.31 -10.91
N ILE A 255 -0.33 7.64 -9.77
CA ILE A 255 -0.18 6.19 -9.67
C ILE A 255 -1.25 5.48 -10.51
N LEU A 256 -2.52 5.83 -10.33
CA LEU A 256 -3.61 5.20 -11.06
C LEU A 256 -3.46 5.36 -12.57
N LYS A 257 -3.04 6.57 -13.02
CA LYS A 257 -2.80 6.84 -14.43
C LYS A 257 -1.63 6.04 -14.98
N ALA A 258 -0.56 5.89 -14.21
CA ALA A 258 0.60 5.08 -14.60
C ALA A 258 0.21 3.61 -14.80
N TYR A 259 -0.53 3.02 -13.86
CA TYR A 259 -1.02 1.64 -13.99
C TYR A 259 -1.93 1.46 -15.22
N ALA A 260 -2.81 2.41 -15.50
CA ALA A 260 -3.66 2.37 -16.70
C ALA A 260 -2.84 2.44 -17.99
N LEU A 261 -1.84 3.32 -18.05
CA LEU A 261 -0.94 3.48 -19.19
C LEU A 261 -0.05 2.25 -19.40
N LEU A 262 0.39 1.61 -18.31
CA LEU A 262 1.09 0.32 -18.36
C LEU A 262 0.21 -0.74 -19.03
N GLY A 263 -1.05 -0.84 -18.66
CA GLY A 263 -2.03 -1.73 -19.29
C GLY A 263 -2.29 -1.43 -20.77
N LEU A 264 -2.14 -0.17 -21.21
CA LEU A 264 -2.21 0.24 -22.62
C LEU A 264 -0.92 0.02 -23.40
N GLY A 265 0.15 -0.48 -22.78
CA GLY A 265 1.47 -0.61 -23.42
C GLY A 265 2.20 0.71 -23.65
N LYS A 266 1.80 1.79 -22.98
CA LYS A 266 2.43 3.12 -23.09
C LYS A 266 3.50 3.31 -22.01
N PHE A 267 4.50 2.45 -22.00
CA PHE A 267 5.50 2.29 -20.93
C PHE A 267 6.21 3.59 -20.55
N ASN A 268 6.80 4.30 -21.52
CA ASN A 268 7.52 5.55 -21.24
C ASN A 268 6.62 6.62 -20.59
N LEU A 269 5.36 6.66 -21.00
CA LEU A 269 4.39 7.60 -20.43
C LEU A 269 3.96 7.16 -19.04
N ALA A 270 3.77 5.86 -18.80
CA ALA A 270 3.49 5.30 -17.49
C ALA A 270 4.61 5.64 -16.50
N ASP A 271 5.87 5.43 -16.86
CA ASP A 271 7.04 5.76 -16.05
C ASP A 271 7.13 7.26 -15.74
N SER A 272 6.72 8.12 -16.69
CA SER A 272 6.69 9.57 -16.44
C SER A 272 5.69 9.97 -15.36
N TYR A 273 4.56 9.25 -15.24
CA TYR A 273 3.58 9.49 -14.18
C TYR A 273 4.01 8.88 -12.85
N ILE A 274 4.69 7.74 -12.84
CA ILE A 274 5.31 7.20 -11.61
C ILE A 274 6.34 8.19 -11.06
N LYS A 275 7.21 8.74 -11.87
CA LYS A 275 8.18 9.76 -11.44
C LYS A 275 7.50 10.98 -10.79
N LYS A 276 6.38 11.46 -11.33
CA LYS A 276 5.61 12.54 -10.70
C LYS A 276 5.05 12.15 -9.33
N ALA A 277 4.65 10.90 -9.15
CA ALA A 277 4.20 10.40 -7.86
C ALA A 277 5.37 10.27 -6.86
N GLU A 278 6.54 9.79 -7.32
CA GLU A 278 7.78 9.68 -6.52
C GLU A 278 8.28 11.03 -6.01
N GLU A 279 8.12 12.10 -6.79
CA GLU A 279 8.46 13.47 -6.37
C GLU A 279 7.64 13.95 -5.18
N ILE A 280 6.43 13.39 -4.96
CA ILE A 280 5.53 13.75 -3.86
C ILE A 280 5.70 12.77 -2.68
N ASP A 281 5.62 11.47 -2.94
CA ASP A 281 5.76 10.39 -1.94
C ASP A 281 6.66 9.29 -2.53
N THR A 282 7.95 9.39 -2.29
CA THR A 282 8.98 8.47 -2.83
C THR A 282 8.74 7.02 -2.41
N TYR A 283 8.14 6.82 -1.24
CA TYR A 283 7.96 5.50 -0.64
C TYR A 283 6.48 5.11 -0.50
N ASP A 284 5.62 5.49 -1.47
CA ASP A 284 4.31 4.86 -1.56
C ASP A 284 4.47 3.38 -2.00
N PHE A 285 3.83 2.47 -1.27
CA PHE A 285 3.92 1.04 -1.55
C PHE A 285 3.54 0.68 -2.99
N ARG A 286 2.55 1.36 -3.57
CA ARG A 286 2.07 1.11 -4.93
C ARG A 286 3.09 1.47 -6.00
N ILE A 287 3.94 2.47 -5.74
CA ILE A 287 5.06 2.84 -6.63
C ILE A 287 6.10 1.72 -6.63
N ILE A 288 6.44 1.20 -5.44
CA ILE A 288 7.38 0.08 -5.31
C ILE A 288 6.81 -1.18 -5.99
N ALA A 289 5.51 -1.46 -5.79
CA ALA A 289 4.84 -2.56 -6.48
C ALA A 289 4.86 -2.35 -8.01
N TYR A 290 4.62 -1.14 -8.52
CA TYR A 290 4.70 -0.83 -9.94
C TYR A 290 6.06 -1.20 -10.52
N HIS A 291 7.16 -0.79 -9.91
CA HIS A 291 8.50 -1.13 -10.40
C HIS A 291 8.77 -2.64 -10.45
N LYS A 292 8.16 -3.40 -9.52
CA LYS A 292 8.30 -4.86 -9.50
C LYS A 292 7.50 -5.58 -10.59
N ILE A 293 6.35 -5.03 -10.97
CA ILE A 293 5.48 -5.68 -11.96
C ILE A 293 5.63 -5.13 -13.37
N SER A 294 6.14 -3.91 -13.54
CA SER A 294 6.17 -3.25 -14.85
C SER A 294 7.04 -3.98 -15.87
N SER A 295 8.18 -4.54 -15.45
CA SER A 295 9.05 -5.35 -16.31
C SER A 295 8.35 -6.63 -16.80
N ASP A 296 7.61 -7.29 -15.91
CA ASP A 296 6.84 -8.50 -16.26
C ASP A 296 5.76 -8.19 -17.31
N ILE A 297 5.02 -7.10 -17.08
CA ILE A 297 3.90 -6.70 -17.96
C ILE A 297 4.41 -6.16 -19.30
N SER A 298 5.55 -5.49 -19.32
CA SER A 298 6.15 -4.97 -20.57
C SER A 298 6.72 -6.04 -21.48
N SER A 299 6.99 -7.23 -20.96
CA SER A 299 7.47 -8.39 -21.72
C SER A 299 6.36 -9.23 -22.37
N LEU A 300 5.10 -8.92 -22.10
CA LEU A 300 3.90 -9.60 -22.62
C LEU A 300 3.35 -8.91 -23.86
#